data_9cfb54c124bdee6a9d0de7e009778fb1
#
_entry.id   9cfb54c124bdee6a9d0de7e009778fb1
#
_cell.length_a   1.000
_cell.length_b   1.000
_cell.length_c   1.000
_cell.angle_alpha   90.00
_cell.angle_beta   90.00
_cell.angle_gamma   90.00
#
_symmetry.space_group_name_H-M   'P 1'
#
loop_
_entity.id
_entity.type
_entity.pdbx_description
1 polymer ?
#
loop_
_entity_poly.entity_id
_entity_poly.type
_entity_poly.pdbx_seq_one_letter_code
_entity_poly.pdbx_strand_id
1 'polypeptide(L)'
;MFMKINRIIVFFQHYYVWCSLILMLLIASLSLSPLSELPSVPGSDKAHHFVAYAALAFPLSVARPRLWLWGLLGFFGFSGAIELVQPYVNRYGEWADLFANGLGLLMGAGIAHMLLYLNKKQYLSG
;
A
#
# COMPACT_ATOMS: atom_id res chain seq x y z
N MET A 1 -6.63 23.58 8.00
CA MET A 1 -6.42 22.13 8.04
C MET A 1 -7.49 21.38 7.24
N PHE A 2 -8.74 21.70 7.42
CA PHE A 2 -9.89 21.07 6.72
C PHE A 2 -9.79 21.11 5.18
N MET A 3 -9.50 22.29 4.58
CA MET A 3 -9.31 22.39 3.13
C MET A 3 -8.15 21.54 2.60
N LYS A 4 -7.10 21.34 3.39
CA LYS A 4 -5.97 20.48 3.00
C LYS A 4 -6.35 19.00 3.00
N ILE A 5 -7.10 18.55 4.01
CA ILE A 5 -7.59 17.15 4.09
C ILE A 5 -8.51 16.86 2.91
N ASN A 6 -9.43 17.76 2.61
CA ASN A 6 -10.35 17.61 1.50
C ASN A 6 -9.62 17.51 0.15
N ARG A 7 -8.58 18.31 -0.06
CA ARG A 7 -7.75 18.24 -1.29
C ARG A 7 -7.04 16.90 -1.42
N ILE A 8 -6.53 16.34 -0.32
CA ILE A 8 -5.88 15.02 -0.30
C ILE A 8 -6.88 13.94 -0.69
N ILE A 9 -8.07 13.95 -0.08
CA ILE A 9 -9.14 12.98 -0.38
C ILE A 9 -9.54 13.06 -1.86
N VAL A 10 -9.81 14.24 -2.36
CA VAL A 10 -10.20 14.46 -3.76
C VAL A 10 -9.09 14.01 -4.73
N PHE A 11 -7.84 14.31 -4.40
CA PHE A 11 -6.69 13.85 -5.18
C PHE A 11 -6.68 12.33 -5.32
N PHE A 12 -6.77 11.59 -4.20
CA PHE A 12 -6.75 10.14 -4.26
C PHE A 12 -8.01 9.55 -4.88
N GLN A 13 -9.18 10.15 -4.69
CA GLN A 13 -10.41 9.73 -5.37
C GLN A 13 -10.29 9.83 -6.90
N HIS A 14 -9.54 10.81 -7.39
CA HIS A 14 -9.33 10.99 -8.82
C HIS A 14 -8.20 10.14 -9.39
N TYR A 15 -7.11 9.98 -8.64
CA TYR A 15 -5.87 9.37 -9.15
C TYR A 15 -5.53 8.00 -8.54
N TYR A 16 -6.41 7.37 -7.76
CA TYR A 16 -6.07 6.13 -7.05
C TYR A 16 -5.58 5.00 -7.97
N VAL A 17 -6.11 4.88 -9.18
CA VAL A 17 -5.68 3.84 -10.13
C VAL A 17 -4.22 4.06 -10.51
N TRP A 18 -3.87 5.29 -10.89
CA TRP A 18 -2.49 5.62 -11.27
C TRP A 18 -1.52 5.49 -10.09
N CYS A 19 -1.91 5.95 -8.90
CA CYS A 19 -1.12 5.78 -7.68
C CYS A 19 -0.87 4.30 -7.40
N SER A 20 -1.90 3.47 -7.48
CA SER A 20 -1.78 2.03 -7.26
C SER A 20 -0.88 1.35 -8.28
N LEU A 21 -1.04 1.67 -9.57
CA LEU A 21 -0.21 1.09 -10.63
C LEU A 21 1.27 1.47 -10.48
N ILE A 22 1.55 2.74 -10.18
CA ILE A 22 2.93 3.22 -9.96
C ILE A 22 3.55 2.52 -8.75
N LEU A 23 2.81 2.42 -7.65
CA LEU A 23 3.28 1.75 -6.43
C LEU A 23 3.50 0.25 -6.66
N MET A 24 2.59 -0.43 -7.37
CA MET A 24 2.77 -1.85 -7.72
C MET A 24 4.02 -2.07 -8.58
N LEU A 25 4.23 -1.20 -9.57
CA LEU A 25 5.41 -1.28 -10.42
C LEU A 25 6.71 -1.05 -9.62
N LEU A 26 6.71 -0.07 -8.73
CA LEU A 26 7.84 0.23 -7.86
C LEU A 26 8.13 -0.93 -6.90
N ILE A 27 7.10 -1.47 -6.26
CA ILE A 27 7.22 -2.63 -5.36
C ILE A 27 7.76 -3.84 -6.12
N ALA A 28 7.21 -4.16 -7.29
CA ALA A 28 7.69 -5.27 -8.11
C ALA A 28 9.15 -5.08 -8.52
N SER A 29 9.51 -3.89 -8.97
CA SER A 29 10.90 -3.58 -9.38
C SER A 29 11.89 -3.76 -8.23
N LEU A 30 11.57 -3.23 -7.04
CA LEU A 30 12.46 -3.34 -5.87
C LEU A 30 12.47 -4.76 -5.30
N SER A 31 11.34 -5.45 -5.27
CA SER A 31 11.21 -6.80 -4.71
C SER A 31 11.84 -7.88 -5.58
N LEU A 32 11.89 -7.68 -6.89
CA LEU A 32 12.42 -8.62 -7.87
C LEU A 32 13.82 -8.26 -8.36
N SER A 33 14.43 -7.19 -7.84
CA SER A 33 15.83 -6.87 -8.10
C SER A 33 16.75 -7.65 -7.17
N PRO A 34 17.92 -8.13 -7.64
CA PRO A 34 18.91 -8.79 -6.80
C PRO A 34 19.33 -7.88 -5.61
N LEU A 35 19.57 -8.48 -4.45
CA LEU A 35 19.96 -7.73 -3.22
C LEU A 35 21.20 -6.88 -3.42
N SER A 36 22.16 -7.34 -4.22
CA SER A 36 23.40 -6.62 -4.52
C SER A 36 23.19 -5.30 -5.28
N GLU A 37 22.06 -5.15 -5.95
CA GLU A 37 21.72 -3.95 -6.74
C GLU A 37 20.83 -2.96 -6.00
N LEU A 38 20.36 -3.33 -4.81
CA LEU A 38 19.47 -2.48 -4.03
C LEU A 38 20.26 -1.46 -3.19
N PRO A 39 19.75 -0.22 -3.04
CA PRO A 39 20.35 0.75 -2.13
C PRO A 39 20.19 0.29 -0.68
N SER A 40 21.18 0.63 0.15
CA SER A 40 21.10 0.40 1.60
C SER A 40 20.11 1.41 2.22
N VAL A 41 19.04 0.91 2.81
CA VAL A 41 18.00 1.72 3.47
C VAL A 41 17.92 1.30 4.94
N PRO A 42 17.84 2.25 5.90
CA PRO A 42 17.66 1.90 7.31
C PRO A 42 16.37 1.13 7.57
N GLY A 43 16.39 0.27 8.57
CA GLY A 43 15.26 -0.54 8.99
C GLY A 43 15.37 -2.00 8.56
N SER A 44 14.44 -2.83 9.06
CA SER A 44 14.37 -4.23 8.68
C SER A 44 13.66 -4.42 7.34
N ASP A 45 13.93 -5.53 6.67
CA ASP A 45 13.25 -5.89 5.43
C ASP A 45 11.73 -5.99 5.63
N LYS A 46 11.29 -6.58 6.71
CA LYS A 46 9.86 -6.69 7.08
C LYS A 46 9.19 -5.32 7.30
N ALA A 47 9.91 -4.35 7.88
CA ALA A 47 9.43 -2.99 8.03
C ALA A 47 9.25 -2.30 6.66
N HIS A 48 10.17 -2.53 5.72
CA HIS A 48 10.06 -2.01 4.36
C HIS A 48 8.83 -2.60 3.63
N HIS A 49 8.59 -3.90 3.74
CA HIS A 49 7.40 -4.56 3.21
C HIS A 49 6.12 -3.97 3.82
N PHE A 50 6.07 -3.86 5.14
CA PHE A 50 4.93 -3.28 5.85
C PHE A 50 4.59 -1.86 5.35
N VAL A 51 5.58 -0.98 5.27
CA VAL A 51 5.41 0.42 4.84
C VAL A 51 4.99 0.49 3.37
N ALA A 52 5.61 -0.31 2.49
CA ALA A 52 5.30 -0.33 1.07
C ALA A 52 3.84 -0.74 0.81
N TYR A 53 3.35 -1.76 1.50
CA TYR A 53 1.97 -2.23 1.33
C TYR A 53 0.95 -1.35 2.05
N ALA A 54 1.33 -0.67 3.13
CA ALA A 54 0.49 0.38 3.72
C ALA A 54 0.31 1.54 2.74
N ALA A 55 1.36 1.97 2.08
CA ALA A 55 1.31 2.99 1.03
C ALA A 55 0.45 2.52 -0.16
N LEU A 56 0.56 1.25 -0.57
CA LEU A 56 -0.24 0.69 -1.67
C LEU A 56 -1.73 0.66 -1.37
N ALA A 57 -2.11 0.28 -0.13
CA ALA A 57 -3.51 0.20 0.28
C ALA A 57 -4.17 1.58 0.43
N PHE A 58 -3.42 2.61 0.72
CA PHE A 58 -3.95 3.92 1.12
C PHE A 58 -4.79 4.61 0.01
N PRO A 59 -4.31 4.79 -1.23
CA PRO A 59 -5.09 5.46 -2.27
C PRO A 59 -6.43 4.77 -2.56
N LEU A 60 -6.43 3.46 -2.72
CA LEU A 60 -7.63 2.65 -2.95
C LEU A 60 -8.62 2.78 -1.79
N SER A 61 -8.11 2.76 -0.56
CA SER A 61 -8.93 2.82 0.65
C SER A 61 -9.50 4.21 0.90
N VAL A 62 -8.86 5.28 0.42
CA VAL A 62 -9.41 6.64 0.41
C VAL A 62 -10.48 6.79 -0.68
N ALA A 63 -10.21 6.29 -1.87
CA ALA A 63 -11.13 6.39 -3.00
C ALA A 63 -12.40 5.56 -2.81
N ARG A 64 -12.28 4.37 -2.23
CA ARG A 64 -13.38 3.42 -1.96
C ARG A 64 -14.30 3.19 -3.15
N PRO A 65 -13.79 2.79 -4.34
CA PRO A 65 -14.66 2.35 -5.42
C PRO A 65 -15.49 1.13 -4.95
N ARG A 66 -16.58 0.82 -5.65
CA ARG A 66 -17.53 -0.23 -5.24
C ARG A 66 -16.89 -1.55 -4.78
N LEU A 67 -15.81 -1.97 -5.43
CA LEU A 67 -15.11 -3.24 -5.18
C LEU A 67 -13.75 -3.05 -4.50
N TRP A 68 -13.56 -2.01 -3.71
CA TRP A 68 -12.26 -1.67 -3.12
C TRP A 68 -11.70 -2.77 -2.19
N LEU A 69 -12.56 -3.50 -1.48
CA LEU A 69 -12.13 -4.63 -0.64
C LEU A 69 -11.54 -5.77 -1.48
N TRP A 70 -12.13 -6.05 -2.64
CA TRP A 70 -11.58 -6.99 -3.60
C TRP A 70 -10.26 -6.49 -4.17
N GLY A 71 -10.11 -5.19 -4.34
CA GLY A 71 -8.83 -4.56 -4.71
C GLY A 71 -7.74 -4.80 -3.67
N LEU A 72 -8.05 -4.65 -2.37
CA LEU A 72 -7.10 -4.98 -1.29
C LEU A 72 -6.71 -6.46 -1.31
N LEU A 73 -7.67 -7.34 -1.51
CA LEU A 73 -7.41 -8.78 -1.64
C LEU A 73 -6.55 -9.08 -2.88
N GLY A 74 -6.77 -8.36 -3.97
CA GLY A 74 -5.92 -8.40 -5.16
C GLY A 74 -4.48 -7.96 -4.88
N PHE A 75 -4.27 -6.92 -4.08
CA PHE A 75 -2.93 -6.51 -3.63
C PHE A 75 -2.25 -7.57 -2.78
N PHE A 76 -3.00 -8.25 -1.92
CA PHE A 76 -2.47 -9.38 -1.15
C PHE A 76 -2.06 -10.54 -2.07
N GLY A 77 -2.88 -10.87 -3.06
CA GLY A 77 -2.55 -11.85 -4.10
C GLY A 77 -1.31 -11.47 -4.92
N PHE A 78 -1.18 -10.20 -5.28
CA PHE A 78 0.01 -9.63 -5.92
C PHE A 78 1.26 -9.83 -5.04
N SER A 79 1.15 -9.52 -3.76
CA SER A 79 2.20 -9.75 -2.76
C SER A 79 2.64 -11.21 -2.72
N GLY A 80 1.67 -12.14 -2.69
CA GLY A 80 1.95 -13.58 -2.73
C GLY A 80 2.66 -14.02 -4.01
N ALA A 81 2.25 -13.49 -5.15
CA ALA A 81 2.90 -13.77 -6.43
C ALA A 81 4.37 -13.31 -6.44
N ILE A 82 4.64 -12.12 -5.89
CA ILE A 82 6.02 -11.63 -5.75
C ILE A 82 6.84 -12.57 -4.87
N GLU A 83 6.34 -12.99 -3.71
CA GLU A 83 7.05 -13.92 -2.82
C GLU A 83 7.37 -15.25 -3.51
N LEU A 84 6.48 -15.75 -4.35
CA LEU A 84 6.71 -16.98 -5.13
C LEU A 84 7.77 -16.81 -6.23
N VAL A 85 7.91 -15.62 -6.80
CA VAL A 85 8.88 -15.33 -7.86
C VAL A 85 10.26 -14.98 -7.31
N GLN A 86 10.36 -14.43 -6.11
CA GLN A 86 11.62 -13.96 -5.52
C GLN A 86 12.76 -15.00 -5.54
N PRO A 87 12.54 -16.30 -5.25
CA PRO A 87 13.61 -17.29 -5.33
C PRO A 87 14.25 -17.44 -6.72
N TYR A 88 13.49 -17.14 -7.79
CA TYR A 88 13.97 -17.22 -9.18
C TYR A 88 14.83 -16.01 -9.59
N VAL A 89 14.84 -14.95 -8.82
CA VAL A 89 15.62 -13.73 -9.08
C VAL A 89 16.67 -13.46 -7.99
N ASN A 90 17.15 -14.53 -7.36
CA ASN A 90 18.17 -14.48 -6.32
C ASN A 90 17.73 -13.66 -5.09
N ARG A 91 16.48 -13.83 -4.69
CA ARG A 91 15.87 -13.27 -3.48
C ARG A 91 15.29 -14.41 -2.63
N TYR A 92 15.04 -14.12 -1.38
CA TYR A 92 14.40 -15.09 -0.46
C TYR A 92 12.93 -14.73 -0.27
N GLY A 93 12.03 -15.66 -0.64
CA GLY A 93 10.61 -15.55 -0.31
C GLY A 93 10.37 -16.10 1.10
N GLU A 94 9.76 -15.32 1.98
CA GLU A 94 9.45 -15.70 3.35
C GLU A 94 7.97 -15.50 3.67
N TRP A 95 7.36 -16.45 4.39
CA TRP A 95 6.00 -16.29 4.88
C TRP A 95 5.84 -15.09 5.81
N ALA A 96 6.89 -14.75 6.56
CA ALA A 96 6.91 -13.57 7.43
C ALA A 96 6.79 -12.27 6.63
N ASP A 97 7.35 -12.20 5.43
CA ASP A 97 7.23 -11.05 4.53
C ASP A 97 5.81 -10.91 4.00
N LEU A 98 5.19 -12.03 3.62
CA LEU A 98 3.77 -12.06 3.23
C LEU A 98 2.85 -11.58 4.35
N PHE A 99 3.11 -12.00 5.58
CA PHE A 99 2.39 -11.54 6.77
C PHE A 99 2.57 -10.04 7.00
N ALA A 100 3.80 -9.53 6.89
CA ALA A 100 4.10 -8.09 7.00
C ALA A 100 3.37 -7.29 5.92
N ASN A 101 3.31 -7.79 4.69
CA ASN A 101 2.57 -7.19 3.59
C ASN A 101 1.07 -7.09 3.90
N GLY A 102 0.46 -8.16 4.41
CA GLY A 102 -0.94 -8.19 4.83
C GLY A 102 -1.25 -7.19 5.94
N LEU A 103 -0.40 -7.12 6.97
CA LEU A 103 -0.51 -6.12 8.05
C LEU A 103 -0.36 -4.70 7.51
N GLY A 104 0.54 -4.48 6.55
CA GLY A 104 0.70 -3.19 5.87
C GLY A 104 -0.58 -2.76 5.16
N LEU A 105 -1.20 -3.65 4.39
CA LEU A 105 -2.49 -3.39 3.72
C LEU A 105 -3.57 -2.98 4.73
N LEU A 106 -3.68 -3.69 5.85
CA LEU A 106 -4.63 -3.36 6.91
C LEU A 106 -4.34 -2.00 7.55
N MET A 107 -3.07 -1.70 7.80
CA MET A 107 -2.67 -0.41 8.37
C MET A 107 -2.99 0.75 7.42
N GLY A 108 -2.69 0.63 6.14
CA GLY A 108 -3.00 1.64 5.13
C GLY A 108 -4.50 1.87 5.00
N ALA A 109 -5.29 0.80 5.00
CA ALA A 109 -6.76 0.87 5.00
C ALA A 109 -7.30 1.54 6.27
N GLY A 110 -6.73 1.21 7.43
CA GLY A 110 -7.11 1.81 8.72
C GLY A 110 -6.82 3.31 8.78
N ILE A 111 -5.66 3.74 8.30
CA ILE A 111 -5.28 5.16 8.22
C ILE A 111 -6.24 5.91 7.29
N ALA A 112 -6.55 5.33 6.13
CA ALA A 112 -7.52 5.92 5.20
C ALA A 112 -8.91 6.04 5.81
N HIS A 113 -9.35 5.01 6.53
CA HIS A 113 -10.63 5.04 7.24
C HIS A 113 -10.68 6.17 8.28
N MET A 114 -9.62 6.31 9.07
CA MET A 114 -9.51 7.39 10.06
C MET A 114 -9.57 8.76 9.39
N LEU A 115 -8.85 8.95 8.29
CA LEU A 115 -8.86 10.21 7.54
C LEU A 115 -10.28 10.57 7.06
N LEU A 116 -10.99 9.61 6.49
CA LEU A 116 -12.36 9.80 6.00
C LEU A 116 -13.33 10.08 7.16
N TYR A 117 -13.17 9.38 8.27
CA TYR A 117 -13.98 9.59 9.47
C TYR A 117 -13.82 11.00 10.05
N LEU A 118 -12.57 11.45 10.21
CA LEU A 118 -12.27 12.79 10.72
C LEU A 118 -12.80 13.89 9.78
N ASN A 119 -12.67 13.67 8.48
CA ASN A 119 -13.20 14.61 7.49
C ASN A 119 -14.74 14.72 7.60
N LYS A 120 -15.44 13.59 7.70
CA LYS A 120 -16.90 13.57 7.88
C LYS A 120 -17.33 14.25 9.17
N LYS A 121 -16.64 13.99 10.28
CA LYS A 121 -16.95 14.60 11.58
C LYS A 121 -16.82 16.12 11.53
N GLN A 122 -15.80 16.63 10.88
CA GLN A 122 -15.61 18.09 10.70
C GLN A 122 -16.72 18.74 9.87
N TYR A 123 -17.23 18.02 8.86
CA TYR A 123 -18.35 18.50 8.04
C TYR A 123 -19.65 18.65 8.85
N LEU A 124 -19.87 17.76 9.82
CA LEU A 124 -21.11 17.76 10.63
C LEU A 124 -21.05 18.74 11.81
N SER A 125 -19.86 19.19 12.21
CA SER A 125 -19.66 20.10 13.35
C SER A 125 -19.47 21.57 12.96
N GLY A 126 -19.38 21.88 11.69
CA GLY A 126 -19.26 23.24 11.15
C GLY A 126 -20.53 23.70 10.48
#